data_7d9f82775913d439af69d987100192d3
#
_entry.id   7d9f82775913d439af69d987100192d3
#
_cell.length_a   1.000
_cell.length_b   1.000
_cell.length_c   1.000
_cell.angle_alpha   90.00
_cell.angle_beta   90.00
_cell.angle_gamma   90.00
#
_symmetry.space_group_name_H-M   'P 1'
#
loop_
_entity.id
_entity.type
_entity.pdbx_description
1 polymer ?
#
loop_
_entity_poly.entity_id
_entity_poly.type
_entity_poly.pdbx_seq_one_letter_code
_entity_poly.pdbx_strand_id
1 'polypeptide(L)'
;GGYVICGLLGHGDAFALRDPNAIRPAYYYQDEEVVVVTSEKPVIQTAFSIKSEKIHEIKRGHALIIKKNGTVKEKEVRKPLERRACSFERIYFSRGNDKDIYRERLELGKRIFPKVLRVIDNDVKNTVFSYIPNTAEVSYFGLIKGCNKYLNQVKINKILELGNNLSADDISKIMKISPRAEKIAVKDAKLRTFITSDVARDDLVAHVYDVTYGQVKNSDNLVMIDDSIVRGTTLKQSIIRILDRLNPKKIIVVSSAPQIRYPDCYGIDMAKMGDFIAFQAAVALLKETDKEYILTDTYKKCKAQENTPKEEMKNYVQDIYSSFTAEEI
;
A
#
# COMPACT_ATOMS: atom_id res chain seq x y z
N GLY A 1 12.04 1.90 -17.58
CA GLY A 1 11.69 1.46 -16.24
C GLY A 1 12.36 2.29 -15.16
N GLY A 2 11.95 2.05 -13.91
CA GLY A 2 12.56 2.69 -12.75
C GLY A 2 13.80 1.95 -12.28
N TYR A 3 14.87 2.67 -12.00
CA TYR A 3 16.09 2.08 -11.49
C TYR A 3 16.91 3.04 -10.63
N VAL A 4 17.65 2.48 -9.71
CA VAL A 4 18.85 3.08 -9.08
C VAL A 4 19.97 2.08 -9.23
N ILE A 5 21.06 2.50 -9.84
CA ILE A 5 22.23 1.64 -10.09
C ILE A 5 23.40 2.20 -9.30
N CYS A 6 23.93 1.38 -8.38
CA CYS A 6 25.16 1.67 -7.68
C CYS A 6 26.30 0.84 -8.27
N GLY A 7 27.47 1.44 -8.46
CA GLY A 7 28.65 0.76 -9.00
C GLY A 7 29.93 1.22 -8.35
N LEU A 8 30.89 0.29 -8.29
CA LEU A 8 32.27 0.52 -7.85
C LEU A 8 33.17 0.17 -8.99
N LEU A 9 34.05 1.09 -9.37
CA LEU A 9 35.01 0.91 -10.44
C LEU A 9 36.34 0.36 -9.89
N GLY A 10 37.02 -0.46 -10.68
CA GLY A 10 38.26 -1.14 -10.23
C GLY A 10 39.41 -0.23 -9.75
N HIS A 11 39.40 1.06 -10.15
CA HIS A 11 40.35 2.06 -9.66
C HIS A 11 39.95 2.79 -8.39
N GLY A 12 38.73 2.46 -7.83
CA GLY A 12 38.25 2.96 -6.54
C GLY A 12 37.24 4.08 -6.61
N ASP A 13 36.82 4.55 -7.79
CA ASP A 13 35.69 5.49 -7.94
C ASP A 13 34.38 4.71 -7.79
N ALA A 14 33.36 5.36 -7.23
CA ALA A 14 32.02 4.82 -7.11
C ALA A 14 30.96 5.77 -7.70
N PHE A 15 29.78 5.24 -7.99
CA PHE A 15 28.66 6.05 -8.44
C PHE A 15 27.31 5.48 -8.00
N ALA A 16 26.31 6.36 -7.93
CA ALA A 16 24.90 5.98 -7.81
C ALA A 16 24.09 6.76 -8.85
N LEU A 17 23.50 6.07 -9.82
CA LEU A 17 22.72 6.64 -10.92
C LEU A 17 21.24 6.42 -10.69
N ARG A 18 20.43 7.48 -10.79
CA ARG A 18 18.98 7.43 -10.66
C ARG A 18 18.28 7.63 -12.00
N ASP A 19 17.18 6.93 -12.22
CA ASP A 19 16.36 7.02 -13.43
C ASP A 19 15.83 8.44 -13.69
N PRO A 20 15.58 8.82 -14.99
CA PRO A 20 15.17 10.17 -15.36
C PRO A 20 13.78 10.60 -14.84
N ASN A 21 12.91 9.66 -14.47
CA ASN A 21 11.57 9.92 -13.96
C ASN A 21 11.48 9.89 -12.43
N ALA A 22 12.58 9.52 -11.74
CA ALA A 22 12.64 9.29 -10.30
C ALA A 22 11.55 8.32 -9.81
N ILE A 23 11.38 7.21 -10.53
CA ILE A 23 10.44 6.15 -10.16
C ILE A 23 10.90 5.48 -8.87
N ARG A 24 12.21 5.11 -8.79
CA ARG A 24 12.81 4.56 -7.57
C ARG A 24 13.36 5.66 -6.66
N PRO A 25 13.21 5.53 -5.33
CA PRO A 25 13.84 6.43 -4.38
C PRO A 25 15.35 6.22 -4.31
N ALA A 26 16.09 7.30 -4.14
CA ALA A 26 17.54 7.28 -3.91
C ALA A 26 17.95 8.48 -3.07
N TYR A 27 18.57 8.21 -1.96
CA TYR A 27 19.01 9.22 -0.99
C TYR A 27 20.50 9.04 -0.69
N TYR A 28 21.15 10.15 -0.33
CA TYR A 28 22.53 10.08 0.14
C TYR A 28 22.76 11.03 1.32
N TYR A 29 23.77 10.68 2.08
CA TYR A 29 24.37 11.48 3.13
C TYR A 29 25.88 11.51 2.89
N GLN A 30 26.51 12.63 3.20
CA GLN A 30 27.95 12.82 3.11
C GLN A 30 28.44 13.62 4.31
N ASP A 31 29.57 13.19 4.87
CA ASP A 31 30.40 13.96 5.79
C ASP A 31 31.89 13.83 5.41
N GLU A 32 32.80 14.14 6.36
CA GLU A 32 34.23 14.08 6.13
C GLU A 32 34.79 12.65 6.03
N GLU A 33 34.08 11.66 6.58
CA GLU A 33 34.55 10.27 6.68
C GLU A 33 33.83 9.33 5.71
N VAL A 34 32.54 9.54 5.47
CA VAL A 34 31.73 8.59 4.70
C VAL A 34 30.79 9.25 3.69
N VAL A 35 30.51 8.52 2.62
CA VAL A 35 29.39 8.78 1.70
C VAL A 35 28.50 7.55 1.71
N VAL A 36 27.23 7.75 2.06
CA VAL A 36 26.24 6.67 2.15
C VAL A 36 25.14 6.90 1.14
N VAL A 37 24.81 5.88 0.35
CA VAL A 37 23.68 5.90 -0.60
C VAL A 37 22.72 4.79 -0.24
N THR A 38 21.42 5.12 -0.16
CA THR A 38 20.36 4.17 0.15
C THR A 38 19.09 4.45 -0.64
N SER A 39 18.20 3.47 -0.72
CA SER A 39 16.82 3.66 -1.20
C SER A 39 15.88 4.27 -0.14
N GLU A 40 16.28 4.27 1.15
CA GLU A 40 15.44 4.60 2.28
C GLU A 40 16.11 5.57 3.24
N LYS A 41 15.52 6.75 3.49
CA LYS A 41 16.03 7.73 4.46
C LYS A 41 16.19 7.15 5.88
N PRO A 42 15.22 6.39 6.42
CA PRO A 42 15.32 5.87 7.78
C PRO A 42 16.52 4.97 8.02
N VAL A 43 17.06 4.35 6.97
CA VAL A 43 18.28 3.52 7.08
C VAL A 43 19.47 4.39 7.46
N ILE A 44 19.66 5.53 6.78
CA ILE A 44 20.73 6.49 7.10
C ILE A 44 20.50 7.08 8.51
N GLN A 45 19.28 7.49 8.81
CA GLN A 45 18.94 8.07 10.11
C GLN A 45 19.27 7.13 11.26
N THR A 46 18.90 5.84 11.13
CA THR A 46 19.10 4.86 12.19
C THR A 46 20.56 4.44 12.30
N ALA A 47 21.23 4.17 11.19
CA ALA A 47 22.60 3.64 11.22
C ALA A 47 23.64 4.69 11.63
N PHE A 48 23.42 5.96 11.27
CA PHE A 48 24.40 7.03 11.49
C PHE A 48 23.89 8.11 12.46
N SER A 49 22.71 7.96 13.06
CA SER A 49 22.08 8.96 13.96
C SER A 49 21.96 10.34 13.32
N ILE A 50 21.64 10.41 12.02
CA ILE A 50 21.58 11.63 11.21
C ILE A 50 20.17 12.20 11.20
N LYS A 51 20.05 13.54 11.31
CA LYS A 51 18.77 14.23 11.12
C LYS A 51 18.37 14.24 9.65
N SER A 52 17.05 14.19 9.39
CA SER A 52 16.46 14.11 8.03
C SER A 52 16.91 15.24 7.10
N GLU A 53 17.16 16.43 7.66
CA GLU A 53 17.56 17.63 6.92
C GLU A 53 18.96 17.53 6.28
N LYS A 54 19.80 16.62 6.77
CA LYS A 54 21.14 16.35 6.22
C LYS A 54 21.14 15.27 5.13
N ILE A 55 19.98 14.65 4.87
CA ILE A 55 19.87 13.59 3.86
C ILE A 55 19.32 14.19 2.58
N HIS A 56 20.02 14.00 1.49
CA HIS A 56 19.70 14.55 0.18
C HIS A 56 19.11 13.48 -0.74
N GLU A 57 18.15 13.87 -1.57
CA GLU A 57 17.62 13.01 -2.64
C GLU A 57 18.46 13.20 -3.91
N ILE A 58 18.92 12.11 -4.52
CA ILE A 58 19.61 12.17 -5.81
C ILE A 58 18.61 12.65 -6.87
N LYS A 59 18.99 13.68 -7.65
CA LYS A 59 18.13 14.28 -8.68
C LYS A 59 17.85 13.28 -9.81
N ARG A 60 16.72 13.50 -10.46
CA ARG A 60 16.29 12.70 -11.62
C ARG A 60 17.29 12.74 -12.75
N GLY A 61 17.65 11.58 -13.30
CA GLY A 61 18.61 11.48 -14.40
C GLY A 61 20.05 11.84 -14.02
N HIS A 62 20.34 12.02 -12.72
CA HIS A 62 21.66 12.36 -12.22
C HIS A 62 22.38 11.13 -11.66
N ALA A 63 23.69 11.21 -11.68
CA ALA A 63 24.57 10.32 -10.95
C ALA A 63 25.30 11.08 -9.85
N LEU A 64 25.30 10.51 -8.65
CA LEU A 64 26.24 10.88 -7.59
C LEU A 64 27.56 10.17 -7.90
N ILE A 65 28.63 10.91 -8.18
CA ILE A 65 29.94 10.41 -8.51
C ILE A 65 30.84 10.62 -7.31
N ILE A 66 31.42 9.55 -6.81
CA ILE A 66 32.28 9.53 -5.62
C ILE A 66 33.66 9.13 -6.09
N LYS A 67 34.62 10.05 -6.06
CA LYS A 67 35.99 9.80 -6.46
C LYS A 67 36.79 9.13 -5.35
N LYS A 68 37.77 8.31 -5.70
CA LYS A 68 38.72 7.68 -4.75
C LYS A 68 39.36 8.68 -3.78
N ASN A 69 39.53 9.93 -4.18
CA ASN A 69 40.10 10.99 -3.34
C ASN A 69 39.05 11.66 -2.41
N GLY A 70 37.86 11.12 -2.27
CA GLY A 70 36.79 11.66 -1.44
C GLY A 70 35.93 12.76 -2.08
N THR A 71 36.28 13.21 -3.32
CA THR A 71 35.47 14.23 -4.00
C THR A 71 34.12 13.64 -4.41
N VAL A 72 33.02 14.29 -4.01
CA VAL A 72 31.65 13.90 -4.37
C VAL A 72 31.04 14.98 -5.24
N LYS A 73 30.45 14.59 -6.36
CA LYS A 73 29.75 15.48 -7.30
C LYS A 73 28.49 14.82 -7.84
N GLU A 74 27.40 15.56 -7.86
CA GLU A 74 26.17 15.18 -8.55
C GLU A 74 26.20 15.76 -9.98
N LYS A 75 26.05 14.90 -11.00
CA LYS A 75 26.06 15.30 -12.41
C LYS A 75 24.86 14.75 -13.16
N GLU A 76 24.30 15.54 -14.06
CA GLU A 76 23.32 15.07 -15.03
C GLU A 76 23.99 14.10 -16.01
N VAL A 77 23.43 12.90 -16.13
CA VAL A 77 23.85 11.83 -17.06
C VAL A 77 22.79 11.62 -18.14
N ARG A 78 21.51 11.80 -17.77
CA ARG A 78 20.38 11.75 -18.68
C ARG A 78 19.47 12.94 -18.40
N LYS A 79 18.90 13.52 -19.45
CA LYS A 79 17.94 14.63 -19.33
C LYS A 79 16.82 14.23 -18.35
N PRO A 80 16.59 15.00 -17.28
CA PRO A 80 15.48 14.76 -16.37
C PRO A 80 14.14 14.82 -17.10
N LEU A 81 13.30 13.83 -16.87
CA LEU A 81 11.93 13.76 -17.40
C LEU A 81 10.92 14.14 -16.30
N GLU A 82 9.64 14.08 -16.61
CA GLU A 82 8.57 14.28 -15.63
C GLU A 82 8.71 13.30 -14.45
N ARG A 83 8.50 13.78 -13.23
CA ARG A 83 8.53 12.90 -12.04
C ARG A 83 7.33 11.94 -12.08
N ARG A 84 7.64 10.65 -12.04
CA ARG A 84 6.65 9.57 -12.01
C ARG A 84 6.94 8.64 -10.85
N ALA A 85 6.80 9.16 -9.63
CA ALA A 85 6.99 8.36 -8.42
C ALA A 85 5.98 7.19 -8.40
N CYS A 86 6.47 5.99 -8.15
CA CYS A 86 5.63 4.81 -8.07
C CYS A 86 4.80 4.84 -6.79
N SER A 87 3.46 4.78 -6.92
CA SER A 87 2.56 4.73 -5.76
C SER A 87 2.74 3.43 -4.95
N PHE A 88 3.00 2.32 -5.63
CA PHE A 88 3.23 1.03 -4.98
C PHE A 88 4.51 1.03 -4.13
N GLU A 89 5.56 1.72 -4.59
CA GLU A 89 6.76 1.96 -3.79
C GLU A 89 6.39 2.59 -2.44
N ARG A 90 5.54 3.61 -2.43
CA ARG A 90 5.16 4.34 -1.21
C ARG A 90 4.20 3.56 -0.31
N ILE A 91 3.32 2.75 -0.90
CA ILE A 91 2.33 1.97 -0.18
C ILE A 91 2.96 0.71 0.45
N TYR A 92 3.84 0.03 -0.28
CA TYR A 92 4.31 -1.30 0.07
C TYR A 92 5.82 -1.36 0.37
N PHE A 93 6.70 -0.98 -0.59
CA PHE A 93 8.14 -1.17 -0.45
C PHE A 93 8.79 -0.22 0.56
N SER A 94 8.43 1.07 0.55
CA SER A 94 9.03 2.06 1.44
C SER A 94 8.78 1.76 2.91
N ARG A 95 9.76 2.07 3.76
CA ARG A 95 9.64 1.84 5.19
C ARG A 95 8.59 2.73 5.83
N GLY A 96 7.69 2.12 6.62
CA GLY A 96 6.60 2.82 7.30
C GLY A 96 7.04 3.80 8.39
N ASN A 97 8.30 3.77 8.81
CA ASN A 97 8.89 4.73 9.75
C ASN A 97 9.55 5.95 9.08
N ASP A 98 9.55 6.07 7.76
CA ASP A 98 9.83 7.33 7.09
C ASP A 98 8.72 8.33 7.39
N LYS A 99 9.08 9.57 7.75
CA LYS A 99 8.15 10.63 8.16
C LYS A 99 7.06 10.90 7.13
N ASP A 100 7.41 10.92 5.84
CA ASP A 100 6.48 11.24 4.76
C ASP A 100 5.60 10.04 4.43
N ILE A 101 6.20 8.84 4.35
CA ILE A 101 5.50 7.57 4.13
C ILE A 101 4.50 7.29 5.27
N TYR A 102 4.93 7.51 6.51
CA TYR A 102 4.05 7.35 7.69
C TYR A 102 2.81 8.24 7.59
N ARG A 103 3.00 9.53 7.25
CA ARG A 103 1.90 10.49 7.10
C ARG A 103 0.96 10.12 5.96
N GLU A 104 1.50 9.71 4.82
CA GLU A 104 0.70 9.29 3.66
C GLU A 104 -0.14 8.07 3.96
N ARG A 105 0.46 7.02 4.53
CA ARG A 105 -0.28 5.80 4.89
C ARG A 105 -1.35 6.07 5.96
N LEU A 106 -1.03 6.93 6.93
CA LEU A 106 -2.00 7.36 7.94
C LEU A 106 -3.19 8.08 7.30
N GLU A 107 -2.93 8.96 6.33
CA GLU A 107 -3.97 9.72 5.64
C GLU A 107 -4.83 8.84 4.73
N LEU A 108 -4.24 7.85 4.06
CA LEU A 108 -4.98 6.83 3.30
C LEU A 108 -6.02 6.12 4.19
N GLY A 109 -5.60 5.67 5.36
CA GLY A 109 -6.51 5.03 6.33
C GLY A 109 -7.65 5.95 6.77
N LYS A 110 -7.37 7.22 7.06
CA LYS A 110 -8.42 8.19 7.44
C LYS A 110 -9.43 8.41 6.32
N ARG A 111 -8.96 8.52 5.07
CA ARG A 111 -9.81 8.79 3.91
C ARG A 111 -10.70 7.62 3.53
N ILE A 112 -10.30 6.39 3.84
CA ILE A 112 -11.12 5.21 3.55
C ILE A 112 -12.23 4.99 4.57
N PHE A 113 -12.11 5.54 5.77
CA PHE A 113 -13.09 5.34 6.86
C PHE A 113 -14.54 5.64 6.46
N PRO A 114 -14.89 6.74 5.77
CA PRO A 114 -16.27 7.01 5.35
C PRO A 114 -16.89 5.92 4.46
N LYS A 115 -16.07 5.26 3.62
CA LYS A 115 -16.54 4.10 2.82
C LYS A 115 -16.80 2.89 3.71
N VAL A 116 -15.89 2.62 4.64
CA VAL A 116 -16.06 1.54 5.63
C VAL A 116 -17.32 1.75 6.46
N LEU A 117 -17.55 2.98 6.93
CA LEU A 117 -18.72 3.35 7.73
C LEU A 117 -20.03 3.01 7.01
N ARG A 118 -20.12 3.28 5.69
CA ARG A 118 -21.29 2.90 4.88
C ARG A 118 -21.46 1.38 4.79
N VAL A 119 -20.38 0.64 4.59
CA VAL A 119 -20.42 -0.83 4.42
C VAL A 119 -20.85 -1.55 5.70
N ILE A 120 -20.60 -0.95 6.87
CA ILE A 120 -21.04 -1.46 8.17
C ILE A 120 -22.38 -0.84 8.61
N ASP A 121 -23.11 -0.13 7.75
CA ASP A 121 -24.39 0.50 8.06
C ASP A 121 -24.33 1.43 9.29
N ASN A 122 -23.23 2.13 9.48
CA ASN A 122 -22.91 2.97 10.66
C ASN A 122 -22.83 2.21 11.99
N ASP A 123 -22.85 0.87 11.98
CA ASP A 123 -22.79 0.04 13.19
C ASP A 123 -21.35 -0.12 13.71
N VAL A 124 -20.77 0.96 14.22
CA VAL A 124 -19.43 0.93 14.83
C VAL A 124 -19.42 0.11 16.13
N LYS A 125 -20.55 0.03 16.85
CA LYS A 125 -20.67 -0.68 18.13
C LYS A 125 -20.42 -2.18 17.98
N ASN A 126 -21.02 -2.80 16.96
CA ASN A 126 -20.88 -4.22 16.68
C ASN A 126 -19.85 -4.48 15.55
N THR A 127 -18.82 -3.64 15.47
CA THR A 127 -17.74 -3.78 14.48
C THR A 127 -16.39 -3.86 15.18
N VAL A 128 -15.63 -4.90 14.86
CA VAL A 128 -14.22 -5.04 15.25
C VAL A 128 -13.36 -4.58 14.08
N PHE A 129 -12.43 -3.66 14.35
CA PHE A 129 -11.46 -3.16 13.37
C PHE A 129 -10.10 -3.78 13.64
N SER A 130 -9.48 -4.33 12.60
CA SER A 130 -8.15 -4.91 12.65
C SER A 130 -7.39 -4.71 11.35
N TYR A 131 -6.20 -5.27 11.23
CA TYR A 131 -5.35 -5.16 10.06
C TYR A 131 -4.58 -6.46 9.79
N ILE A 132 -4.12 -6.57 8.54
CA ILE A 132 -3.23 -7.66 8.12
C ILE A 132 -1.78 -7.19 8.32
N PRO A 133 -1.01 -7.85 9.22
CA PRO A 133 0.37 -7.44 9.48
C PRO A 133 1.26 -7.70 8.26
N ASN A 134 2.34 -6.87 7.98
CA ASN A 134 2.73 -5.76 8.88
C ASN A 134 2.48 -4.40 8.22
N THR A 135 2.47 -4.30 6.89
CA THR A 135 2.52 -3.03 6.13
C THR A 135 1.27 -2.18 6.31
N ALA A 136 0.11 -2.82 6.52
CA ALA A 136 -1.17 -2.15 6.72
C ALA A 136 -1.32 -1.41 8.06
N GLU A 137 -0.42 -1.65 9.04
CA GLU A 137 -0.55 -1.13 10.40
C GLU A 137 -0.73 0.38 10.47
N VAL A 138 0.08 1.15 9.72
CA VAL A 138 0.00 2.62 9.75
C VAL A 138 -1.33 3.12 9.17
N SER A 139 -1.82 2.48 8.10
CA SER A 139 -3.13 2.79 7.52
C SER A 139 -4.26 2.42 8.48
N TYR A 140 -4.13 1.33 9.23
CA TYR A 140 -5.06 0.98 10.29
C TYR A 140 -5.14 2.06 11.38
N PHE A 141 -4.01 2.59 11.86
CA PHE A 141 -4.05 3.73 12.79
C PHE A 141 -4.76 4.94 12.18
N GLY A 142 -4.61 5.16 10.89
CA GLY A 142 -5.35 6.19 10.16
C GLY A 142 -6.87 5.94 10.18
N LEU A 143 -7.30 4.71 9.90
CA LEU A 143 -8.69 4.28 9.93
C LEU A 143 -9.30 4.53 11.32
N ILE A 144 -8.61 4.11 12.39
CA ILE A 144 -9.05 4.31 13.78
C ILE A 144 -9.13 5.80 14.13
N LYS A 145 -8.18 6.65 13.66
CA LYS A 145 -8.28 8.11 13.83
C LYS A 145 -9.50 8.69 13.11
N GLY A 146 -9.82 8.19 11.91
CA GLY A 146 -11.04 8.56 11.18
C GLY A 146 -12.32 8.17 11.96
N CYS A 147 -12.35 6.95 12.49
CA CYS A 147 -13.44 6.44 13.33
C CYS A 147 -13.63 7.30 14.61
N ASN A 148 -12.55 7.59 15.31
CA ASN A 148 -12.61 8.44 16.51
C ASN A 148 -13.13 9.84 16.20
N LYS A 149 -12.73 10.44 15.06
CA LYS A 149 -13.28 11.73 14.65
C LYS A 149 -14.79 11.67 14.45
N TYR A 150 -15.29 10.64 13.79
CA TYR A 150 -16.74 10.40 13.63
C TYR A 150 -17.43 10.19 14.98
N LEU A 151 -16.90 9.31 15.83
CA LEU A 151 -17.49 9.03 17.15
C LEU A 151 -17.50 10.27 18.06
N ASN A 152 -16.50 11.14 17.96
CA ASN A 152 -16.51 12.42 18.69
C ASN A 152 -17.70 13.30 18.28
N GLN A 153 -18.02 13.33 16.98
CA GLN A 153 -19.22 14.05 16.52
C GLN A 153 -20.51 13.38 17.04
N VAL A 154 -20.57 12.04 17.04
CA VAL A 154 -21.69 11.30 17.63
C VAL A 154 -21.85 11.61 19.12
N LYS A 155 -20.76 11.69 19.88
CA LYS A 155 -20.77 12.04 21.30
C LYS A 155 -21.28 13.46 21.53
N ILE A 156 -20.79 14.42 20.74
CA ILE A 156 -21.23 15.82 20.81
C ILE A 156 -22.72 15.90 20.56
N ASN A 157 -23.23 15.26 19.52
CA ASN A 157 -24.66 15.27 19.18
C ASN A 157 -25.50 14.70 20.34
N LYS A 158 -25.09 13.56 20.91
CA LYS A 158 -25.77 12.95 22.06
C LYS A 158 -25.80 13.87 23.30
N ILE A 159 -24.70 14.58 23.57
CA ILE A 159 -24.65 15.56 24.67
C ILE A 159 -25.61 16.71 24.41
N LEU A 160 -25.65 17.24 23.19
CA LEU A 160 -26.53 18.34 22.81
C LEU A 160 -28.01 17.93 22.85
N GLU A 161 -28.35 16.70 22.44
CA GLU A 161 -29.69 16.15 22.49
C GLU A 161 -30.25 16.05 23.94
N LEU A 162 -29.40 15.69 24.90
CA LEU A 162 -29.80 15.60 26.32
C LEU A 162 -29.92 16.96 26.99
N GLY A 163 -29.23 17.98 26.51
CA GLY A 163 -29.30 19.36 26.97
C GLY A 163 -29.17 19.49 28.49
N ASN A 164 -30.19 20.19 29.12
CA ASN A 164 -30.18 20.43 30.56
C ASN A 164 -30.49 19.18 31.43
N ASN A 165 -30.90 18.05 30.81
CA ASN A 165 -31.17 16.79 31.50
C ASN A 165 -29.94 15.87 31.60
N LEU A 166 -28.74 16.36 31.24
CA LEU A 166 -27.52 15.61 31.19
C LEU A 166 -26.99 15.29 32.60
N SER A 167 -26.94 14.02 32.95
CA SER A 167 -26.34 13.54 34.21
C SER A 167 -24.85 13.17 34.05
N ALA A 168 -24.14 13.09 35.17
CA ALA A 168 -22.75 12.61 35.20
C ALA A 168 -22.62 11.15 34.67
N ASP A 169 -23.64 10.33 34.92
CA ASP A 169 -23.70 8.94 34.43
C ASP A 169 -23.88 8.89 32.90
N ASP A 170 -24.73 9.78 32.35
CA ASP A 170 -24.89 9.90 30.89
C ASP A 170 -23.58 10.35 30.20
N ILE A 171 -22.91 11.34 30.76
CA ILE A 171 -21.59 11.78 30.28
C ILE A 171 -20.61 10.59 30.30
N SER A 172 -20.57 9.84 31.40
CA SER A 172 -19.67 8.68 31.54
C SER A 172 -19.97 7.61 30.47
N LYS A 173 -21.25 7.31 30.21
CA LYS A 173 -21.67 6.36 29.16
C LYS A 173 -21.30 6.85 27.77
N ILE A 174 -21.54 8.13 27.47
CA ILE A 174 -21.20 8.73 26.16
C ILE A 174 -19.69 8.72 25.94
N MET A 175 -18.90 9.08 26.94
CA MET A 175 -17.45 9.12 26.82
C MET A 175 -16.81 7.73 26.61
N LYS A 176 -17.42 6.66 27.08
CA LYS A 176 -16.99 5.27 26.87
C LYS A 176 -17.21 4.78 25.43
N ILE A 177 -17.95 5.49 24.59
CA ILE A 177 -18.13 5.12 23.18
C ILE A 177 -16.78 5.19 22.49
N SER A 178 -16.27 4.07 22.00
CA SER A 178 -14.97 3.96 21.32
C SER A 178 -15.02 2.86 20.26
N PRO A 179 -14.16 2.89 19.23
CA PRO A 179 -14.06 1.79 18.31
C PRO A 179 -13.47 0.56 19.02
N ARG A 180 -13.92 -0.62 18.61
CA ARG A 180 -13.29 -1.89 19.01
C ARG A 180 -12.12 -2.15 18.08
N ALA A 181 -10.95 -1.72 18.53
CA ALA A 181 -9.69 -1.75 17.78
C ALA A 181 -8.81 -2.88 18.32
N GLU A 182 -8.83 -4.03 17.63
CA GLU A 182 -8.22 -5.27 18.11
C GLU A 182 -7.14 -5.78 17.15
N LYS A 183 -6.14 -6.48 17.68
CA LYS A 183 -5.15 -7.20 16.86
C LYS A 183 -5.66 -8.63 16.62
N ILE A 184 -6.38 -8.83 15.53
CA ILE A 184 -6.97 -10.13 15.20
C ILE A 184 -5.97 -11.02 14.45
N ALA A 185 -5.36 -10.53 13.36
CA ALA A 185 -4.37 -11.30 12.64
C ALA A 185 -2.96 -11.09 13.23
N VAL A 186 -2.26 -12.19 13.46
CA VAL A 186 -0.89 -12.21 13.96
C VAL A 186 -0.01 -12.95 12.95
N LYS A 187 1.06 -12.32 12.47
CA LYS A 187 2.01 -12.97 11.56
C LYS A 187 3.11 -13.63 12.38
N ASP A 188 3.33 -14.93 12.18
CA ASP A 188 4.46 -15.61 12.80
C ASP A 188 5.77 -15.16 12.15
N ALA A 189 6.62 -14.48 12.96
CA ALA A 189 7.90 -13.96 12.50
C ALA A 189 8.93 -15.05 12.15
N LYS A 190 8.70 -16.29 12.59
CA LYS A 190 9.62 -17.43 12.38
C LYS A 190 9.41 -18.13 11.03
N LEU A 191 8.24 -18.00 10.44
CA LEU A 191 7.93 -18.61 9.15
C LEU A 191 8.29 -17.65 8.00
N ARG A 192 9.38 -17.98 7.27
CA ARG A 192 9.80 -17.26 6.06
C ARG A 192 9.35 -18.07 4.84
N THR A 193 8.35 -17.57 4.13
CA THR A 193 7.73 -18.21 2.96
C THR A 193 8.58 -18.21 1.68
N PHE A 194 9.76 -17.58 1.71
CA PHE A 194 10.57 -17.38 0.50
C PHE A 194 11.51 -18.54 0.13
N ILE A 195 11.57 -19.62 0.90
CA ILE A 195 12.60 -20.67 0.74
C ILE A 195 12.03 -22.02 0.28
N THR A 196 10.74 -22.12 -0.05
CA THR A 196 10.10 -23.40 -0.38
C THR A 196 9.57 -23.47 -1.80
N SER A 197 9.59 -24.68 -2.39
CA SER A 197 9.01 -25.00 -3.70
C SER A 197 7.50 -24.73 -3.76
N ASP A 198 6.96 -24.44 -4.94
CA ASP A 198 5.59 -23.98 -5.15
C ASP A 198 4.49 -24.91 -4.55
N VAL A 199 4.74 -26.23 -4.46
CA VAL A 199 3.77 -27.19 -3.90
C VAL A 199 3.70 -27.14 -2.36
N ALA A 200 4.81 -26.83 -1.69
CA ALA A 200 4.84 -26.66 -0.23
C ALA A 200 4.43 -25.24 0.22
N ARG A 201 4.26 -24.32 -0.72
CA ARG A 201 3.92 -22.91 -0.48
C ARG A 201 2.48 -22.74 -0.03
N ASP A 202 1.54 -23.51 -0.57
CA ASP A 202 0.12 -23.40 -0.23
C ASP A 202 -0.16 -23.88 1.20
N ASP A 203 0.50 -24.94 1.67
CA ASP A 203 0.40 -25.39 3.06
C ASP A 203 1.12 -24.43 4.03
N LEU A 204 2.28 -23.89 3.66
CA LEU A 204 3.01 -22.91 4.48
C LEU A 204 2.28 -21.58 4.59
N VAL A 205 1.62 -21.11 3.53
CA VAL A 205 0.81 -19.87 3.54
C VAL A 205 -0.36 -20.00 4.52
N ALA A 206 -0.92 -21.19 4.69
CA ALA A 206 -1.98 -21.46 5.67
C ALA A 206 -1.51 -21.33 7.14
N HIS A 207 -0.20 -21.41 7.40
CA HIS A 207 0.38 -21.35 8.75
C HIS A 207 1.15 -20.05 9.05
N VAL A 208 1.24 -19.12 8.09
CA VAL A 208 1.95 -17.84 8.28
C VAL A 208 1.21 -16.90 9.23
N TYR A 209 -0.11 -17.01 9.27
CA TYR A 209 -0.96 -16.17 10.10
C TYR A 209 -1.68 -16.99 11.16
N ASP A 210 -1.77 -16.44 12.35
CA ASP A 210 -2.59 -16.92 13.44
C ASP A 210 -3.66 -15.86 13.78
N VAL A 211 -4.67 -16.23 14.58
CA VAL A 211 -5.76 -15.32 14.96
C VAL A 211 -5.96 -15.27 16.46
N THR A 212 -6.34 -14.10 16.94
CA THR A 212 -6.72 -13.88 18.33
C THR A 212 -8.17 -14.28 18.54
N TYR A 213 -8.40 -15.38 19.24
CA TYR A 213 -9.74 -15.85 19.58
C TYR A 213 -10.40 -15.06 20.69
N GLY A 214 -11.74 -15.10 20.75
CA GLY A 214 -12.55 -14.51 21.83
C GLY A 214 -12.83 -13.00 21.71
N GLN A 215 -12.22 -12.31 20.74
CA GLN A 215 -12.45 -10.88 20.54
C GLN A 215 -13.58 -10.57 19.55
N VAL A 216 -13.94 -11.52 18.70
CA VAL A 216 -15.00 -11.39 17.69
C VAL A 216 -16.18 -12.24 18.10
N LYS A 217 -17.39 -11.68 18.06
CA LYS A 217 -18.66 -12.38 18.33
C LYS A 217 -19.36 -12.68 17.02
N ASN A 218 -20.26 -13.66 17.01
CA ASN A 218 -21.05 -14.05 15.83
C ASN A 218 -21.97 -12.93 15.30
N SER A 219 -22.24 -11.92 16.13
CA SER A 219 -23.01 -10.73 15.75
C SER A 219 -22.16 -9.58 15.20
N ASP A 220 -20.83 -9.70 15.26
CA ASP A 220 -19.94 -8.62 14.89
C ASP A 220 -19.60 -8.59 13.39
N ASN A 221 -19.48 -7.40 12.83
CA ASN A 221 -18.73 -7.18 11.60
C ASN A 221 -17.25 -7.20 11.94
N LEU A 222 -16.44 -7.85 11.10
CA LEU A 222 -14.99 -7.85 11.18
C LEU A 222 -14.40 -7.08 10.00
N VAL A 223 -13.85 -5.90 10.26
CA VAL A 223 -13.16 -5.07 9.27
C VAL A 223 -11.67 -5.31 9.35
N MET A 224 -11.10 -5.82 8.27
CA MET A 224 -9.67 -6.11 8.12
C MET A 224 -9.07 -5.20 7.06
N ILE A 225 -8.20 -4.27 7.45
CA ILE A 225 -7.48 -3.44 6.50
C ILE A 225 -6.18 -4.11 6.04
N ASP A 226 -5.95 -4.12 4.72
CA ASP A 226 -4.70 -4.52 4.08
C ASP A 226 -4.05 -3.32 3.41
N ASP A 227 -2.75 -3.41 3.09
CA ASP A 227 -2.04 -2.37 2.36
C ASP A 227 -2.49 -2.28 0.90
N SER A 228 -2.61 -3.41 0.23
CA SER A 228 -3.00 -3.50 -1.18
C SER A 228 -3.55 -4.88 -1.54
N ILE A 229 -4.47 -4.93 -2.50
CA ILE A 229 -4.96 -6.18 -3.10
C ILE A 229 -4.51 -6.18 -4.56
N VAL A 230 -3.58 -7.09 -4.89
CA VAL A 230 -3.05 -7.24 -6.26
C VAL A 230 -3.63 -8.47 -6.93
N ARG A 231 -3.25 -9.67 -6.48
CA ARG A 231 -3.71 -10.96 -7.01
C ARG A 231 -4.86 -11.56 -6.21
N GLY A 232 -5.01 -11.15 -4.96
CA GLY A 232 -6.01 -11.70 -4.03
C GLY A 232 -5.75 -13.13 -3.57
N THR A 233 -4.68 -13.78 -4.02
CA THR A 233 -4.39 -15.20 -3.73
C THR A 233 -4.18 -15.43 -2.24
N THR A 234 -3.29 -14.68 -1.61
CA THR A 234 -3.02 -14.78 -0.16
C THR A 234 -4.28 -14.50 0.66
N LEU A 235 -5.06 -13.52 0.23
CA LEU A 235 -6.30 -13.15 0.88
C LEU A 235 -7.31 -14.30 0.83
N LYS A 236 -7.54 -14.88 -0.35
CA LYS A 236 -8.53 -15.95 -0.56
C LYS A 236 -8.09 -17.28 0.05
N GLN A 237 -6.85 -17.68 -0.12
CA GLN A 237 -6.37 -19.01 0.28
C GLN A 237 -6.05 -19.10 1.77
N SER A 238 -5.59 -18.01 2.40
CA SER A 238 -5.12 -18.02 3.78
C SER A 238 -5.99 -17.13 4.68
N ILE A 239 -6.00 -15.83 4.45
CA ILE A 239 -6.50 -14.87 5.43
C ILE A 239 -8.01 -15.01 5.66
N ILE A 240 -8.82 -15.06 4.61
CA ILE A 240 -10.28 -15.20 4.76
C ILE A 240 -10.63 -16.50 5.47
N ARG A 241 -9.98 -17.62 5.13
CA ARG A 241 -10.23 -18.92 5.76
C ARG A 241 -9.91 -18.92 7.26
N ILE A 242 -8.85 -18.21 7.67
CA ILE A 242 -8.49 -18.12 9.08
C ILE A 242 -9.46 -17.22 9.84
N LEU A 243 -9.84 -16.08 9.24
CA LEU A 243 -10.81 -15.15 9.83
C LEU A 243 -12.22 -15.77 9.95
N ASP A 244 -12.61 -16.62 9.00
CA ASP A 244 -13.90 -17.32 9.01
C ASP A 244 -14.04 -18.26 10.23
N ARG A 245 -12.93 -18.79 10.75
CA ARG A 245 -12.92 -19.59 12.00
C ARG A 245 -13.41 -18.83 13.23
N LEU A 246 -13.37 -17.49 13.20
CA LEU A 246 -13.90 -16.61 14.26
C LEU A 246 -15.41 -16.46 14.18
N ASN A 247 -16.03 -16.97 13.10
CA ASN A 247 -17.48 -16.95 12.85
C ASN A 247 -18.14 -15.55 13.01
N PRO A 248 -17.59 -14.47 12.39
CA PRO A 248 -18.21 -13.18 12.43
C PRO A 248 -19.50 -13.14 11.60
N LYS A 249 -20.37 -12.17 11.85
CA LYS A 249 -21.55 -11.90 11.00
C LYS A 249 -21.15 -11.58 9.56
N LYS A 250 -20.07 -10.81 9.37
CA LYS A 250 -19.56 -10.36 8.08
C LYS A 250 -18.06 -10.08 8.16
N ILE A 251 -17.30 -10.53 7.17
CA ILE A 251 -15.89 -10.14 6.99
C ILE A 251 -15.84 -9.07 5.90
N ILE A 252 -15.20 -7.94 6.22
CA ILE A 252 -15.03 -6.80 5.31
C ILE A 252 -13.54 -6.58 5.14
N VAL A 253 -13.03 -6.86 3.96
CA VAL A 253 -11.64 -6.60 3.61
C VAL A 253 -11.52 -5.22 2.96
N VAL A 254 -10.57 -4.43 3.44
CA VAL A 254 -10.37 -3.05 3.02
C VAL A 254 -8.95 -2.87 2.54
N SER A 255 -8.75 -2.48 1.29
CA SER A 255 -7.43 -2.07 0.78
C SER A 255 -7.19 -0.58 1.09
N SER A 256 -6.07 -0.24 1.72
CA SER A 256 -5.68 1.17 1.91
C SER A 256 -5.16 1.80 0.62
N ALA A 257 -4.68 0.99 -0.32
CA ALA A 257 -4.29 1.43 -1.66
C ALA A 257 -5.49 1.51 -2.60
N PRO A 258 -5.44 2.38 -3.61
CA PRO A 258 -6.35 2.29 -4.75
C PRO A 258 -6.14 0.96 -5.50
N GLN A 259 -7.10 0.62 -6.38
CA GLN A 259 -7.00 -0.57 -7.23
C GLN A 259 -5.70 -0.58 -8.04
N ILE A 260 -4.98 -1.70 -7.99
CA ILE A 260 -3.76 -1.91 -8.78
C ILE A 260 -4.21 -2.46 -10.15
N ARG A 261 -4.15 -1.60 -11.17
CA ARG A 261 -4.71 -1.88 -12.50
C ARG A 261 -3.66 -2.21 -13.57
N TYR A 262 -2.41 -1.83 -13.35
CA TYR A 262 -1.33 -1.95 -14.34
C TYR A 262 -0.10 -2.61 -13.73
N PRO A 263 0.68 -3.34 -14.54
CA PRO A 263 1.97 -3.87 -14.12
C PRO A 263 2.87 -2.79 -13.57
N ASP A 264 3.75 -3.18 -12.65
CA ASP A 264 4.79 -2.30 -12.15
C ASP A 264 5.85 -2.00 -13.24
N CYS A 265 6.63 -0.95 -13.03
CA CYS A 265 7.70 -0.59 -13.93
C CYS A 265 9.00 -1.35 -13.67
N TYR A 266 9.02 -2.26 -12.71
CA TYR A 266 10.18 -3.07 -12.32
C TYR A 266 10.14 -4.47 -12.91
N GLY A 267 8.95 -5.01 -13.16
CA GLY A 267 8.74 -6.35 -13.74
C GLY A 267 9.09 -7.50 -12.80
N ILE A 268 9.10 -7.26 -11.49
CA ILE A 268 9.50 -8.28 -10.50
C ILE A 268 8.30 -9.15 -10.11
N ASP A 269 7.32 -8.60 -9.41
CA ASP A 269 6.20 -9.37 -8.85
C ASP A 269 4.86 -9.14 -9.56
N MET A 270 4.73 -8.05 -10.29
CA MET A 270 3.50 -7.58 -10.92
C MET A 270 3.67 -7.38 -12.43
N ALA A 271 4.30 -8.35 -13.10
CA ALA A 271 4.63 -8.25 -14.52
C ALA A 271 3.45 -8.60 -15.43
N LYS A 272 2.55 -9.48 -15.00
CA LYS A 272 1.46 -10.02 -15.82
C LYS A 272 0.12 -9.39 -15.41
N MET A 273 -0.50 -8.65 -16.32
CA MET A 273 -1.79 -8.01 -16.08
C MET A 273 -2.90 -9.02 -15.76
N GLY A 274 -2.91 -10.19 -16.41
CA GLY A 274 -3.88 -11.25 -16.17
C GLY A 274 -3.92 -11.78 -14.73
N ASP A 275 -2.87 -11.56 -13.96
CA ASP A 275 -2.82 -11.96 -12.55
C ASP A 275 -3.52 -10.95 -11.62
N PHE A 276 -3.84 -9.75 -12.10
CA PHE A 276 -4.43 -8.70 -11.27
C PHE A 276 -5.93 -8.92 -11.08
N ILE A 277 -6.37 -8.90 -9.82
CA ILE A 277 -7.79 -9.08 -9.50
C ILE A 277 -8.66 -7.99 -10.14
N ALA A 278 -8.17 -6.74 -10.20
CA ALA A 278 -8.89 -5.66 -10.86
C ALA A 278 -9.06 -5.89 -12.37
N PHE A 279 -8.06 -6.48 -13.05
CA PHE A 279 -8.18 -6.84 -14.46
C PHE A 279 -9.12 -8.03 -14.66
N GLN A 280 -9.03 -9.06 -13.81
CA GLN A 280 -9.92 -10.21 -13.85
C GLN A 280 -11.39 -9.79 -13.62
N ALA A 281 -11.64 -8.88 -12.66
CA ALA A 281 -12.95 -8.32 -12.39
C ALA A 281 -13.49 -7.53 -13.61
N ALA A 282 -12.68 -6.66 -14.21
CA ALA A 282 -13.07 -5.93 -15.41
C ALA A 282 -13.41 -6.85 -16.58
N VAL A 283 -12.63 -7.93 -16.78
CA VAL A 283 -12.91 -8.95 -17.82
C VAL A 283 -14.20 -9.70 -17.53
N ALA A 284 -14.46 -10.07 -16.28
CA ALA A 284 -15.71 -10.72 -15.88
C ALA A 284 -16.92 -9.81 -16.14
N LEU A 285 -16.83 -8.54 -15.75
CA LEU A 285 -17.88 -7.55 -16.01
C LEU A 285 -18.14 -7.32 -17.50
N LEU A 286 -17.10 -7.33 -18.35
CA LEU A 286 -17.28 -7.25 -19.82
C LEU A 286 -18.06 -8.44 -20.36
N LYS A 287 -17.85 -9.64 -19.81
CA LYS A 287 -18.60 -10.86 -20.16
C LYS A 287 -20.06 -10.78 -19.72
N GLU A 288 -20.28 -10.40 -18.46
CA GLU A 288 -21.61 -10.26 -17.87
C GLU A 288 -22.48 -9.19 -18.57
N THR A 289 -21.85 -8.19 -19.20
CA THR A 289 -22.52 -7.07 -19.89
C THR A 289 -22.48 -7.18 -21.42
N ASP A 290 -22.12 -8.35 -21.97
CA ASP A 290 -22.01 -8.59 -23.41
C ASP A 290 -21.08 -7.61 -24.17
N LYS A 291 -20.04 -7.13 -23.48
CA LYS A 291 -19.06 -6.18 -24.03
C LYS A 291 -17.68 -6.81 -24.29
N GLU A 292 -17.59 -8.12 -24.47
CA GLU A 292 -16.33 -8.84 -24.73
C GLU A 292 -15.58 -8.34 -25.97
N TYR A 293 -16.30 -7.75 -26.93
CA TYR A 293 -15.70 -7.16 -28.13
C TYR A 293 -14.63 -6.10 -27.78
N ILE A 294 -14.76 -5.41 -26.63
CA ILE A 294 -13.78 -4.43 -26.15
C ILE A 294 -12.40 -5.07 -25.92
N LEU A 295 -12.36 -6.31 -25.42
CA LEU A 295 -11.09 -7.04 -25.23
C LEU A 295 -10.40 -7.30 -26.58
N THR A 296 -11.18 -7.76 -27.56
CA THR A 296 -10.68 -8.04 -28.91
C THR A 296 -10.20 -6.76 -29.60
N ASP A 297 -10.94 -5.67 -29.49
CA ASP A 297 -10.57 -4.38 -30.07
C ASP A 297 -9.34 -3.77 -29.38
N THR A 298 -9.27 -3.85 -28.06
CA THR A 298 -8.09 -3.42 -27.30
C THR A 298 -6.86 -4.20 -27.73
N TYR A 299 -6.97 -5.53 -27.85
CA TYR A 299 -5.87 -6.38 -28.32
C TYR A 299 -5.38 -5.96 -29.72
N LYS A 300 -6.31 -5.76 -30.67
CA LYS A 300 -5.99 -5.31 -32.04
C LYS A 300 -5.26 -3.96 -32.04
N LYS A 301 -5.77 -2.98 -31.26
CA LYS A 301 -5.17 -1.66 -31.12
C LYS A 301 -3.77 -1.73 -30.50
N CYS A 302 -3.58 -2.53 -29.45
CA CYS A 302 -2.27 -2.74 -28.83
C CYS A 302 -1.28 -3.38 -29.81
N LYS A 303 -1.72 -4.41 -30.55
CA LYS A 303 -0.88 -5.10 -31.54
C LYS A 303 -0.49 -4.19 -32.71
N ALA A 304 -1.39 -3.33 -33.16
CA ALA A 304 -1.13 -2.38 -34.26
C ALA A 304 -0.02 -1.38 -33.94
N GLN A 305 0.29 -1.13 -32.66
CA GLN A 305 1.38 -0.22 -32.26
C GLN A 305 2.65 -0.94 -31.76
N GLU A 306 2.79 -2.25 -32.03
CA GLU A 306 3.95 -3.06 -31.59
C GLU A 306 5.30 -2.47 -32.02
N ASN A 307 5.34 -1.85 -33.20
CA ASN A 307 6.53 -1.20 -33.77
C ASN A 307 6.50 0.34 -33.66
N THR A 308 5.55 0.92 -32.95
CA THR A 308 5.45 2.37 -32.74
C THR A 308 6.50 2.83 -31.72
N PRO A 309 7.16 3.97 -31.92
CA PRO A 309 8.05 4.55 -30.91
C PRO A 309 7.33 4.69 -29.56
N LYS A 310 8.03 4.39 -28.47
CA LYS A 310 7.45 4.33 -27.14
C LYS A 310 6.77 5.64 -26.70
N GLU A 311 7.27 6.76 -27.18
CA GLU A 311 6.75 8.12 -26.91
C GLU A 311 5.39 8.36 -27.58
N GLU A 312 5.07 7.62 -28.64
CA GLU A 312 3.84 7.73 -29.41
C GLU A 312 2.80 6.66 -29.05
N MET A 313 3.21 5.66 -28.26
CA MET A 313 2.31 4.57 -27.84
C MET A 313 1.19 5.09 -26.94
N LYS A 314 -0.04 4.65 -27.24
CA LYS A 314 -1.24 4.93 -26.44
C LYS A 314 -1.61 3.73 -25.57
N ASN A 315 -2.07 4.01 -24.34
CA ASN A 315 -2.55 2.98 -23.43
C ASN A 315 -4.00 2.59 -23.74
N TYR A 316 -4.19 1.69 -24.68
CA TYR A 316 -5.53 1.19 -25.03
C TYR A 316 -6.13 0.24 -23.99
N VAL A 317 -5.35 -0.31 -23.06
CA VAL A 317 -5.88 -1.10 -21.94
C VAL A 317 -6.81 -0.26 -21.06
N GLN A 318 -6.65 1.05 -21.09
CA GLN A 318 -7.57 1.96 -20.41
C GLN A 318 -9.01 1.83 -20.91
N ASP A 319 -9.25 1.46 -22.17
CA ASP A 319 -10.59 1.27 -22.74
C ASP A 319 -11.37 0.19 -21.95
N ILE A 320 -10.70 -0.87 -21.50
CA ILE A 320 -11.27 -1.94 -20.68
C ILE A 320 -11.77 -1.37 -19.34
N TYR A 321 -10.91 -0.63 -18.63
CA TYR A 321 -11.25 -0.08 -17.33
C TYR A 321 -12.25 1.08 -17.40
N SER A 322 -12.23 1.86 -18.48
CA SER A 322 -13.15 3.00 -18.68
C SER A 322 -14.58 2.58 -18.97
N SER A 323 -14.81 1.30 -19.25
CA SER A 323 -16.14 0.74 -19.45
C SER A 323 -16.95 0.62 -18.16
N PHE A 324 -16.32 0.79 -17.01
CA PHE A 324 -16.90 0.63 -15.68
C PHE A 324 -16.38 1.68 -14.71
N THR A 325 -17.16 1.95 -13.68
CA THR A 325 -16.71 2.77 -12.54
C THR A 325 -15.72 2.00 -11.68
N ALA A 326 -14.99 2.71 -10.83
CA ALA A 326 -14.09 2.07 -9.85
C ALA A 326 -14.83 1.29 -8.76
N GLU A 327 -16.14 1.54 -8.60
CA GLU A 327 -16.98 0.85 -7.61
C GLU A 327 -17.58 -0.44 -8.18
N GLU A 328 -17.71 -0.56 -9.49
CA GLU A 328 -18.15 -1.78 -10.18
C GLU A 328 -17.01 -2.81 -10.29
N ILE A 329 -15.78 -2.35 -10.47
CA ILE A 329 -14.58 -3.18 -10.49
C ILE A 329 -14.13 -3.52 -9.06
#